data_e901a90981826f45ba1b05c1bb542c78
#
_entry.id   e901a90981826f45ba1b05c1bb542c78
#
_cell.length_a   1.000
_cell.length_b   1.000
_cell.length_c   1.000
_cell.angle_alpha   90.00
_cell.angle_beta   90.00
_cell.angle_gamma   90.00
#
_symmetry.space_group_name_H-M   'P 1'
#
loop_
_entity.id
_entity.type
_entity.pdbx_description
1 polymer ?
#
loop_
_entity_poly.entity_id
_entity_poly.type
_entity_poly.pdbx_seq_one_letter_code
_entity_poly.pdbx_strand_id
1 'polypeptide(L)'
;MHYQKDRVALKPPLGWNSWDCYGPAVNEVQLLGNARYMAEHLKAHGWQYVVCDIQWYEPEAGQRHWEYNRFAELCMDGFGRLIPAENRFPSAANGAGFKPIADQIHALGLKFG
;
A
#
# COMPACT_ATOMS: atom_id res chain seq x y z
N MET A 1 26.74 13.27 24.04
CA MET A 1 26.88 12.11 23.11
C MET A 1 25.63 11.97 22.30
N HIS A 2 25.70 12.14 20.98
CA HIS A 2 24.54 11.98 20.10
C HIS A 2 24.51 10.55 19.57
N TYR A 3 23.51 9.80 19.96
CA TYR A 3 23.29 8.45 19.43
C TYR A 3 22.71 8.52 18.01
N GLN A 4 22.97 7.51 17.19
CA GLN A 4 22.42 7.41 15.83
C GLN A 4 20.90 7.47 15.82
N LYS A 5 20.23 6.92 16.85
CA LYS A 5 18.78 7.00 17.04
C LYS A 5 18.24 8.44 17.07
N ASP A 6 19.07 9.39 17.52
CA ASP A 6 18.67 10.81 17.62
C ASP A 6 18.72 11.54 16.27
N ARG A 7 19.09 10.84 15.19
CA ARG A 7 19.14 11.36 13.82
C ARG A 7 18.05 10.82 12.92
N VAL A 8 17.29 9.83 13.40
CA VAL A 8 16.21 9.20 12.64
C VAL A 8 14.87 9.53 13.27
N ALA A 9 13.84 9.56 12.48
CA ALA A 9 12.47 9.81 12.93
C ALA A 9 12.33 11.08 13.81
N LEU A 10 12.97 12.16 13.40
CA LEU A 10 12.97 13.45 14.13
C LEU A 10 11.58 14.08 14.18
N LYS A 11 10.69 13.69 13.28
CA LYS A 11 9.29 14.12 13.21
C LYS A 11 8.39 12.90 13.06
N PRO A 12 7.14 12.95 13.51
CA PRO A 12 6.17 11.90 13.22
C PRO A 12 6.02 11.70 11.71
N PRO A 13 5.90 10.45 11.24
CA PRO A 13 5.61 10.19 9.83
C PRO A 13 4.22 10.69 9.49
N LEU A 14 4.08 11.36 8.35
CA LEU A 14 2.79 11.76 7.81
C LEU A 14 2.50 10.92 6.56
N GLY A 15 1.35 10.29 6.54
CA GLY A 15 0.97 9.42 5.44
C GLY A 15 -0.50 9.02 5.48
N TRP A 16 -0.87 8.28 4.48
CA TRP A 16 -2.20 7.71 4.30
C TRP A 16 -2.11 6.18 4.33
N ASN A 17 -3.03 5.56 5.02
CA ASN A 17 -3.19 4.11 5.09
C ASN A 17 -4.52 3.72 4.47
N SER A 18 -4.53 2.73 3.59
CA SER A 18 -5.72 2.31 2.86
C SER A 18 -6.83 1.75 3.76
N TRP A 19 -6.48 1.21 4.92
CA TRP A 19 -7.44 0.62 5.84
C TRP A 19 -8.53 1.60 6.29
N ASP A 20 -8.14 2.81 6.63
CA ASP A 20 -9.07 3.80 7.17
C ASP A 20 -10.15 4.23 6.17
N CYS A 21 -9.88 4.07 4.87
CA CYS A 21 -10.81 4.43 3.79
C CYS A 21 -11.52 3.22 3.19
N TYR A 22 -10.82 2.11 3.03
CA TYR A 22 -11.30 0.97 2.23
C TYR A 22 -11.30 -0.37 2.99
N GLY A 23 -10.85 -0.41 4.24
CA GLY A 23 -10.65 -1.67 4.95
C GLY A 23 -9.74 -2.60 4.14
N PRO A 24 -10.08 -3.90 4.04
CA PRO A 24 -9.30 -4.85 3.27
C PRO A 24 -9.51 -4.75 1.75
N ALA A 25 -10.42 -3.88 1.29
CA ALA A 25 -10.96 -3.89 -0.07
C ALA A 25 -10.21 -3.01 -1.07
N VAL A 26 -9.17 -2.29 -0.67
CA VAL A 26 -8.46 -1.38 -1.56
C VAL A 26 -8.00 -2.06 -2.85
N ASN A 27 -8.10 -1.36 -3.97
CA ASN A 27 -7.58 -1.80 -5.27
C ASN A 27 -6.53 -0.81 -5.82
N GLU A 28 -5.90 -1.20 -6.91
CA GLU A 28 -4.85 -0.41 -7.55
C GLU A 28 -5.30 1.01 -7.93
N VAL A 29 -6.48 1.14 -8.49
CA VAL A 29 -7.03 2.45 -8.92
C VAL A 29 -7.21 3.38 -7.73
N GLN A 30 -7.76 2.87 -6.64
CA GLN A 30 -7.97 3.62 -5.40
C GLN A 30 -6.63 3.99 -4.75
N LEU A 31 -5.70 3.05 -4.66
CA LEU A 31 -4.37 3.25 -4.08
C LEU A 31 -3.61 4.35 -4.83
N LEU A 32 -3.52 4.25 -6.16
CA LEU A 32 -2.84 5.24 -6.98
C LEU A 32 -3.58 6.58 -7.04
N GLY A 33 -4.91 6.57 -6.98
CA GLY A 33 -5.72 7.79 -6.90
C GLY A 33 -5.41 8.60 -5.65
N ASN A 34 -5.34 7.94 -4.49
CA ASN A 34 -4.96 8.60 -3.23
C ASN A 34 -3.50 9.06 -3.23
N ALA A 35 -2.59 8.29 -3.84
CA ALA A 35 -1.19 8.70 -4.00
C ALA A 35 -1.07 9.99 -4.84
N ARG A 36 -1.78 10.09 -5.95
CA ARG A 36 -1.79 11.31 -6.79
C ARG A 36 -2.36 12.50 -6.03
N TYR A 37 -3.45 12.33 -5.31
CA TYR A 37 -4.03 13.38 -4.47
C TYR A 37 -3.03 13.87 -3.42
N MET A 38 -2.36 12.94 -2.73
CA MET A 38 -1.33 13.29 -1.75
C MET A 38 -0.18 14.07 -2.40
N ALA A 39 0.29 13.64 -3.56
CA ALA A 39 1.38 14.33 -4.26
C ALA A 39 1.00 15.76 -4.65
N GLU A 40 -0.23 15.96 -5.09
CA GLU A 40 -0.73 17.26 -5.56
C GLU A 40 -1.03 18.23 -4.41
N HIS A 41 -1.62 17.75 -3.32
CA HIS A 41 -2.21 18.61 -2.30
C HIS A 41 -1.52 18.55 -0.93
N LEU A 42 -0.85 17.46 -0.59
CA LEU A 42 -0.36 17.23 0.77
C LEU A 42 1.17 17.11 0.87
N LYS A 43 1.84 16.72 -0.21
CA LYS A 43 3.29 16.50 -0.22
C LYS A 43 4.07 17.76 0.18
N ALA A 44 3.66 18.93 -0.27
CA ALA A 44 4.30 20.20 0.10
C ALA A 44 4.24 20.50 1.60
N HIS A 45 3.33 19.84 2.32
CA HIS A 45 3.14 19.96 3.77
C HIS A 45 3.79 18.82 4.56
N GLY A 46 4.62 17.99 3.93
CA GLY A 46 5.38 16.93 4.59
C GLY A 46 4.72 15.55 4.58
N TRP A 47 3.59 15.37 3.91
CA TRP A 47 2.96 14.07 3.73
C TRP A 47 3.73 13.24 2.69
N GLN A 48 4.18 12.03 3.06
CA GLN A 48 5.13 11.28 2.27
C GLN A 48 4.76 9.81 2.05
N TYR A 49 4.03 9.19 2.97
CA TYR A 49 3.84 7.75 2.98
C TYR A 49 2.49 7.35 2.42
N VAL A 50 2.48 6.40 1.49
CA VAL A 50 1.28 5.73 0.98
C VAL A 50 1.38 4.26 1.36
N VAL A 51 0.45 3.79 2.18
CA VAL A 51 0.47 2.43 2.72
C VAL A 51 -0.71 1.62 2.18
N CYS A 52 -0.40 0.47 1.60
CA CYS A 52 -1.38 -0.56 1.25
C CYS A 52 -1.48 -1.56 2.39
N ASP A 53 -2.55 -1.47 3.18
CA ASP A 53 -2.77 -2.34 4.34
C ASP A 53 -3.27 -3.74 3.93
N ILE A 54 -3.46 -4.61 4.92
CA ILE A 54 -4.03 -5.94 4.74
C ILE A 54 -5.42 -5.85 4.08
N GLN A 55 -5.92 -6.76 3.40
CA GLN A 55 -5.48 -8.05 2.83
C GLN A 55 -5.25 -7.92 1.32
N TRP A 56 -4.23 -7.18 0.91
CA TRP A 56 -3.89 -6.99 -0.50
C TRP A 56 -3.62 -8.32 -1.26
N TYR A 57 -3.35 -9.37 -0.53
CA TYR A 57 -3.03 -10.73 -1.04
C TYR A 57 -4.25 -11.65 -1.13
N GLU A 58 -5.45 -11.16 -0.84
CA GLU A 58 -6.67 -11.95 -0.80
C GLU A 58 -7.63 -11.48 -1.90
N PRO A 59 -7.97 -12.38 -2.89
CA PRO A 59 -8.77 -11.99 -4.07
C PRO A 59 -10.17 -11.46 -3.75
N GLU A 60 -10.79 -12.00 -2.69
CA GLU A 60 -12.17 -11.70 -2.32
C GLU A 60 -12.28 -10.71 -1.15
N ALA A 61 -11.18 -10.08 -0.78
CA ALA A 61 -11.19 -9.12 0.32
C ALA A 61 -12.17 -7.97 0.05
N GLY A 62 -12.92 -7.61 1.09
CA GLY A 62 -13.88 -6.53 1.03
C GLY A 62 -15.28 -6.90 0.55
N GLN A 63 -15.54 -8.14 0.18
CA GLN A 63 -16.89 -8.59 -0.19
C GLN A 63 -17.88 -8.52 0.99
N ARG A 64 -17.36 -8.51 2.21
CA ARG A 64 -18.14 -8.39 3.45
C ARG A 64 -17.87 -7.06 4.18
N HIS A 65 -17.75 -5.96 3.45
CA HIS A 65 -17.43 -4.63 3.99
C HIS A 65 -16.06 -4.58 4.67
N TRP A 66 -16.00 -4.12 5.91
CA TRP A 66 -14.78 -3.94 6.70
C TRP A 66 -14.26 -5.24 7.33
N GLU A 67 -14.98 -6.33 7.21
CA GLU A 67 -14.52 -7.61 7.71
C GLU A 67 -13.51 -8.24 6.75
N TYR A 68 -12.41 -8.71 7.30
CA TYR A 68 -11.49 -9.54 6.54
C TYR A 68 -11.93 -10.99 6.58
N ASN A 69 -11.71 -11.70 5.48
CA ASN A 69 -12.06 -13.10 5.35
C ASN A 69 -11.14 -13.97 6.24
N ARG A 70 -11.76 -14.77 7.10
CA ARG A 70 -11.03 -15.81 7.81
C ARG A 70 -10.94 -17.05 6.92
N PHE A 71 -9.81 -17.72 6.97
CA PHE A 71 -9.56 -18.94 6.18
C PHE A 71 -9.67 -18.72 4.65
N ALA A 72 -9.34 -17.52 4.20
CA ALA A 72 -9.32 -17.18 2.78
C ALA A 72 -8.19 -17.88 2.04
N GLU A 73 -8.40 -18.13 0.75
CA GLU A 73 -7.29 -18.45 -0.14
C GLU A 73 -6.38 -17.23 -0.31
N LEU A 74 -5.09 -17.46 -0.11
CA LEU A 74 -4.10 -16.40 -0.21
C LEU A 74 -3.34 -16.53 -1.52
N CYS A 75 -3.12 -15.42 -2.20
CA CYS A 75 -2.20 -15.38 -3.33
C CYS A 75 -0.77 -15.51 -2.82
N MET A 76 -0.09 -16.57 -3.21
CA MET A 76 1.29 -16.86 -2.83
C MET A 76 2.10 -17.34 -4.04
N ASP A 77 3.38 -17.06 -4.04
CA ASP A 77 4.32 -17.61 -5.01
C ASP A 77 4.76 -19.05 -4.64
N GLY A 78 5.57 -19.64 -5.49
CA GLY A 78 6.09 -21.01 -5.27
C GLY A 78 7.01 -21.17 -4.04
N PHE A 79 7.38 -20.06 -3.39
CA PHE A 79 8.17 -20.04 -2.16
C PHE A 79 7.34 -19.74 -0.91
N GLY A 80 6.03 -19.62 -1.04
CA GLY A 80 5.13 -19.31 0.06
C GLY A 80 5.12 -17.82 0.45
N ARG A 81 5.65 -16.93 -0.38
CA ARG A 81 5.59 -15.48 -0.16
C ARG A 81 4.27 -14.94 -0.69
N LEU A 82 3.62 -14.07 0.09
CA LEU A 82 2.40 -13.41 -0.35
C LEU A 82 2.68 -12.52 -1.58
N ILE A 83 1.75 -12.57 -2.52
CA ILE A 83 1.76 -11.71 -3.71
C ILE A 83 0.43 -10.97 -3.83
N PRO A 84 0.40 -9.77 -4.46
CA PRO A 84 -0.84 -9.03 -4.63
C PRO A 84 -1.86 -9.81 -5.45
N ALA A 85 -3.14 -9.73 -5.06
CA ALA A 85 -4.23 -10.33 -5.80
C ALA A 85 -4.40 -9.60 -7.14
N GLU A 86 -4.13 -10.28 -8.25
CA GLU A 86 -4.08 -9.67 -9.59
C GLU A 86 -5.42 -9.08 -10.05
N ASN A 87 -6.54 -9.63 -9.58
CA ASN A 87 -7.86 -9.08 -9.87
C ASN A 87 -8.09 -7.69 -9.26
N ARG A 88 -7.38 -7.37 -8.17
CA ARG A 88 -7.44 -6.07 -7.48
C ARG A 88 -6.26 -5.17 -7.84
N PHE A 89 -5.12 -5.76 -8.14
CA PHE A 89 -3.87 -5.10 -8.50
C PHE A 89 -3.34 -5.63 -9.85
N PRO A 90 -3.98 -5.25 -10.98
CA PRO A 90 -3.67 -5.83 -12.29
C PRO A 90 -2.20 -5.68 -12.72
N SER A 91 -1.56 -4.59 -12.32
CA SER A 91 -0.14 -4.38 -12.67
C SER A 91 0.82 -5.32 -11.93
N ALA A 92 0.33 -6.05 -10.92
CA ALA A 92 1.11 -7.07 -10.21
C ALA A 92 1.25 -8.39 -10.99
N ALA A 93 0.56 -8.53 -12.11
CA ALA A 93 0.55 -9.74 -12.93
C ALA A 93 1.96 -10.15 -13.39
N ASN A 94 2.08 -11.44 -13.77
CA ASN A 94 3.32 -12.03 -14.28
C ASN A 94 4.52 -11.92 -13.30
N GLY A 95 4.24 -11.97 -12.00
CA GLY A 95 5.27 -11.91 -10.98
C GLY A 95 5.85 -10.53 -10.72
N ALA A 96 5.24 -9.47 -11.24
CA ALA A 96 5.70 -8.10 -11.04
C ALA A 96 5.53 -7.62 -9.57
N GLY A 97 4.58 -8.20 -8.84
CA GLY A 97 4.30 -7.81 -7.46
C GLY A 97 3.89 -6.34 -7.35
N PHE A 98 4.23 -5.70 -6.25
CA PHE A 98 3.94 -4.27 -6.07
C PHE A 98 4.91 -3.33 -6.81
N LYS A 99 5.93 -3.85 -7.49
CA LYS A 99 6.95 -3.00 -8.12
C LYS A 99 6.36 -1.93 -9.05
N PRO A 100 5.43 -2.24 -9.98
CA PRO A 100 4.87 -1.22 -10.87
C PRO A 100 4.11 -0.10 -10.13
N ILE A 101 3.41 -0.43 -9.06
CA ILE A 101 2.71 0.53 -8.21
C ILE A 101 3.72 1.37 -7.43
N ALA A 102 4.71 0.72 -6.82
CA ALA A 102 5.76 1.41 -6.07
C ALA A 102 6.54 2.40 -6.96
N ASP A 103 6.88 1.98 -8.18
CA ASP A 103 7.58 2.85 -9.15
C ASP A 103 6.76 4.11 -9.47
N GLN A 104 5.44 3.98 -9.65
CA GLN A 104 4.55 5.13 -9.89
C GLN A 104 4.49 6.06 -8.66
N ILE A 105 4.38 5.51 -7.46
CA ILE A 105 4.34 6.28 -6.21
C ILE A 105 5.67 6.98 -5.96
N HIS A 106 6.80 6.31 -6.22
CA HIS A 106 8.13 6.91 -6.13
C HIS A 106 8.33 8.03 -7.16
N ALA A 107 7.80 7.87 -8.38
CA ALA A 107 7.83 8.91 -9.42
C ALA A 107 7.07 10.18 -9.00
N LEU A 108 6.07 10.06 -8.13
CA LEU A 108 5.38 11.19 -7.51
C LEU A 108 6.19 11.86 -6.38
N GLY A 109 7.35 11.30 -6.03
CA GLY A 109 8.18 11.77 -4.92
C GLY A 109 7.66 11.34 -3.55
N LEU A 110 6.85 10.28 -3.49
CA LEU A 110 6.29 9.69 -2.27
C LEU A 110 7.00 8.37 -1.94
N LYS A 111 6.73 7.85 -0.76
CA LYS A 111 7.22 6.55 -0.27
C LYS A 111 6.06 5.56 -0.22
N PHE A 112 6.33 4.32 -0.56
CA PHE A 112 5.34 3.23 -0.58
C PHE A 112 5.66 2.17 0.48
N GLY A 113 4.65 1.70 1.18
CA GLY A 113 4.75 0.65 2.19
C GLY A 113 3.47 -0.16 2.34
#